data_97bb3bd7330a1bd13a21f74bcfd54c09
#
_entry.id   97bb3bd7330a1bd13a21f74bcfd54c09
#
_cell.length_a   1.000
_cell.length_b   1.000
_cell.length_c   1.000
_cell.angle_alpha   90.00
_cell.angle_beta   90.00
_cell.angle_gamma   90.00
#
_symmetry.space_group_name_H-M   'P 1'
#
loop_
_entity.id
_entity.type
_entity.pdbx_description
1 polymer ?
#
loop_
_entity_poly.entity_id
_entity_poly.type
_entity_poly.pdbx_seq_one_letter_code
_entity_poly.pdbx_strand_id
1 'polypeptide(L)'
;MTYCLAIALDEGLVFCSDSRTNAGADRVSSYSKMHRFAFPGERSLVLLSAGNLATSQAVVAQIHRDLEAGESAPIHRAEYVSDVADYIGDLIAKESAKYSAAGGPGAELDASVTFILGGQIAGQQPELYMIYPEG
;
A
#
# COMPACT_ATOMS: atom_id res chain seq x y z
N MET A 1 -16.12 0.20 5.94
CA MET A 1 -15.26 -0.01 7.12
C MET A 1 -14.16 -0.98 6.72
N THR A 2 -12.91 -0.69 7.04
CA THR A 2 -11.74 -1.53 6.74
C THR A 2 -11.06 -1.94 8.03
N TYR A 3 -10.64 -3.19 8.10
CA TYR A 3 -9.83 -3.71 9.19
C TYR A 3 -8.50 -4.24 8.63
N CYS A 4 -7.40 -3.62 9.04
CA CYS A 4 -6.05 -4.03 8.69
C CYS A 4 -5.22 -4.10 9.96
N LEU A 5 -4.46 -5.17 10.11
CA LEU A 5 -3.62 -5.43 11.29
C LEU A 5 -2.30 -6.01 10.83
N ALA A 6 -1.22 -5.52 11.41
CA ALA A 6 0.10 -6.13 11.32
C ALA A 6 0.72 -6.22 12.71
N ILE A 7 1.37 -7.34 13.01
CA ILE A 7 2.00 -7.61 14.29
C ILE A 7 3.44 -8.06 14.04
N ALA A 8 4.39 -7.40 14.71
CA ALA A 8 5.78 -7.84 14.76
C ALA A 8 5.99 -8.75 15.97
N LEU A 9 6.52 -9.93 15.72
CA LEU A 9 6.91 -10.92 16.71
C LEU A 9 8.41 -11.20 16.56
N ASP A 10 9.00 -11.85 17.56
CA ASP A 10 10.41 -12.25 17.49
C ASP A 10 10.70 -13.20 16.32
N GLU A 11 9.70 -14.01 15.91
CA GLU A 11 9.82 -15.01 14.87
C GLU A 11 9.40 -14.50 13.49
N GLY A 12 8.85 -13.28 13.37
CA GLY A 12 8.41 -12.72 12.10
C GLY A 12 7.23 -11.77 12.19
N LEU A 13 6.56 -11.55 11.05
CA LEU A 13 5.44 -10.64 10.92
C LEU A 13 4.15 -11.40 10.63
N VAL A 14 3.06 -10.98 11.25
CA VAL A 14 1.71 -11.47 10.99
C VAL A 14 0.85 -10.36 10.40
N PHE A 15 0.10 -10.65 9.34
CA PHE A 15 -0.78 -9.71 8.67
C PHE A 15 -2.19 -10.26 8.60
N CYS A 16 -3.16 -9.38 8.80
CA CYS A 16 -4.57 -9.70 8.66
C CYS A 16 -5.32 -8.51 8.05
N SER A 17 -6.22 -8.79 7.12
CA SER A 17 -7.15 -7.79 6.59
C SER A 17 -8.51 -8.40 6.32
N ASP A 18 -9.56 -7.56 6.36
CA ASP A 18 -10.82 -7.91 5.74
C ASP A 18 -10.73 -7.75 4.21
N SER A 19 -11.74 -8.27 3.50
CA SER A 19 -11.83 -8.18 2.04
C SER A 19 -13.12 -7.50 1.56
N ARG A 20 -13.93 -7.00 2.50
CA ARG A 20 -15.21 -6.40 2.18
C ARG A 20 -15.07 -4.93 1.83
N THR A 21 -15.63 -4.55 0.69
CA THR A 21 -15.72 -3.16 0.24
C THR A 21 -17.17 -2.78 0.03
N ASN A 22 -17.60 -1.67 0.64
CA ASN A 22 -18.94 -1.11 0.49
C ASN A 22 -18.83 0.19 -0.33
N ALA A 23 -19.58 0.24 -1.42
CA ALA A 23 -19.76 1.44 -2.22
C ALA A 23 -21.24 1.85 -2.16
N GLY A 24 -21.66 2.43 -1.01
CA GLY A 24 -23.05 2.77 -0.73
C GLY A 24 -23.85 1.62 -0.10
N ALA A 25 -25.14 1.86 0.17
CA ALA A 25 -26.01 0.95 0.95
C ALA A 25 -26.23 -0.41 0.27
N ASP A 26 -26.18 -0.48 -1.06
CA ASP A 26 -26.58 -1.67 -1.83
C ASP A 26 -25.46 -2.31 -2.64
N ARG A 27 -24.23 -1.80 -2.57
CA ARG A 27 -23.11 -2.34 -3.33
C ARG A 27 -22.02 -2.86 -2.41
N VAL A 28 -22.04 -4.18 -2.21
CA VAL A 28 -20.99 -4.91 -1.50
C VAL A 28 -20.18 -5.68 -2.52
N SER A 29 -18.87 -5.47 -2.55
CA SER A 29 -17.96 -6.26 -3.35
C SER A 29 -16.82 -6.80 -2.49
N SER A 30 -16.20 -7.88 -2.95
CA SER A 30 -15.00 -8.42 -2.32
C SER A 30 -13.78 -7.94 -3.08
N TYR A 31 -12.83 -7.33 -2.36
CA TYR A 31 -11.56 -6.85 -2.92
C TYR A 31 -10.44 -7.15 -1.92
N SER A 32 -9.34 -7.69 -2.44
CA SER A 32 -8.18 -7.95 -1.58
C SER A 32 -7.55 -6.63 -1.15
N LYS A 33 -7.45 -6.43 0.15
CA LYS A 33 -6.75 -5.30 0.78
C LYS A 33 -5.32 -5.66 1.17
N MET A 34 -4.90 -6.88 0.88
CA MET A 34 -3.57 -7.41 1.14
C MET A 34 -2.88 -7.74 -0.17
N HIS A 35 -1.72 -7.16 -0.38
CA HIS A 35 -0.89 -7.36 -1.56
C HIS A 35 0.47 -7.90 -1.13
N ARG A 36 0.89 -9.01 -1.75
CA ARG A 36 2.18 -9.64 -1.48
C ARG A 36 3.14 -9.41 -2.64
N PHE A 37 4.35 -9.03 -2.28
CA PHE A 37 5.48 -8.92 -3.20
C PHE A 37 6.61 -9.80 -2.65
N ALA A 38 6.77 -10.98 -3.22
CA ALA A 38 7.74 -11.96 -2.75
C ALA A 38 8.76 -12.27 -3.85
N PHE A 39 10.02 -12.09 -3.52
CA PHE A 39 11.17 -12.40 -4.36
C PHE A 39 11.99 -13.45 -3.62
N PRO A 40 11.86 -14.74 -3.99
CA PRO A 40 12.45 -15.85 -3.23
C PRO A 40 13.95 -15.69 -3.00
N GLY A 41 14.38 -15.82 -1.75
CA GLY A 41 15.77 -15.66 -1.33
C GLY A 41 16.27 -14.22 -1.20
N GLU A 42 15.45 -13.22 -1.60
CA GLU A 42 15.84 -11.80 -1.57
C GLU A 42 15.01 -11.00 -0.58
N ARG A 43 13.70 -10.99 -0.76
CA ARG A 43 12.78 -10.22 0.10
C ARG A 43 11.36 -10.72 0.04
N SER A 44 10.60 -10.43 1.08
CA SER A 44 9.16 -10.62 1.15
C SER A 44 8.51 -9.39 1.77
N LEU A 45 7.60 -8.77 1.05
CA LEU A 45 6.90 -7.56 1.45
C LEU A 45 5.40 -7.79 1.40
N VAL A 46 4.68 -7.22 2.35
CA VAL A 46 3.22 -7.24 2.41
C VAL A 46 2.72 -5.81 2.59
N LEU A 47 1.74 -5.42 1.78
CA LEU A 47 1.11 -4.12 1.82
C LEU A 47 -0.39 -4.29 2.11
N LEU A 48 -0.87 -3.70 3.19
CA LEU A 48 -2.29 -3.63 3.52
C LEU A 48 -2.81 -2.23 3.20
N SER A 49 -4.01 -2.13 2.64
CA SER A 49 -4.62 -0.86 2.26
C SER A 49 -5.92 -0.57 3.02
N ALA A 50 -6.09 0.67 3.46
CA ALA A 50 -7.31 1.17 4.10
C ALA A 50 -7.63 2.58 3.59
N GLY A 51 -8.91 2.89 3.41
CA GLY A 51 -9.38 4.20 2.95
C GLY A 51 -9.95 4.18 1.54
N ASN A 52 -9.67 5.21 0.75
CA ASN A 52 -10.23 5.36 -0.59
C ASN A 52 -9.78 4.23 -1.52
N LEU A 53 -10.76 3.49 -2.08
CA LEU A 53 -10.49 2.34 -2.94
C LEU A 53 -9.82 2.74 -4.26
N ALA A 54 -10.24 3.84 -4.88
CA ALA A 54 -9.69 4.28 -6.16
C ALA A 54 -8.21 4.67 -6.01
N THR A 55 -7.88 5.41 -4.94
CA THR A 55 -6.50 5.79 -4.64
C THR A 55 -5.64 4.57 -4.33
N SER A 56 -6.13 3.65 -3.49
CA SER A 56 -5.38 2.44 -3.15
C SER A 56 -5.12 1.54 -4.37
N GLN A 57 -6.14 1.37 -5.23
CA GLN A 57 -5.98 0.62 -6.48
C GLN A 57 -5.00 1.28 -7.44
N ALA A 58 -5.01 2.61 -7.56
CA ALA A 58 -4.09 3.35 -8.42
C ALA A 58 -2.63 3.20 -7.96
N VAL A 59 -2.38 3.29 -6.65
CA VAL A 59 -1.05 3.07 -6.06
C VAL A 59 -0.56 1.64 -6.33
N VAL A 60 -1.37 0.63 -6.02
CA VAL A 60 -1.01 -0.78 -6.24
C VAL A 60 -0.78 -1.08 -7.73
N ALA A 61 -1.62 -0.54 -8.60
CA ALA A 61 -1.44 -0.69 -10.05
C ALA A 61 -0.13 -0.04 -10.53
N GLN A 62 0.26 1.11 -9.95
CA GLN A 62 1.54 1.73 -10.28
C GLN A 62 2.72 0.86 -9.84
N ILE A 63 2.67 0.28 -8.63
CA ILE A 63 3.70 -0.65 -8.16
C ILE A 63 3.86 -1.82 -9.13
N HIS A 64 2.76 -2.41 -9.59
CA HIS A 64 2.82 -3.51 -10.57
C HIS A 64 3.42 -3.07 -11.91
N ARG A 65 3.04 -1.89 -12.42
CA ARG A 65 3.64 -1.34 -13.65
C ARG A 65 5.14 -1.11 -13.52
N ASP A 66 5.59 -0.59 -12.38
CA ASP A 66 7.01 -0.35 -12.14
C ASP A 66 7.79 -1.69 -12.06
N LEU A 67 7.19 -2.72 -11.46
CA LEU A 67 7.76 -4.07 -11.46
C LEU A 67 7.84 -4.68 -12.87
N GLU A 68 6.81 -4.51 -13.70
CA GLU A 68 6.80 -4.99 -15.09
C GLU A 68 7.81 -4.24 -15.95
N ALA A 69 8.10 -2.97 -15.65
CA ALA A 69 9.09 -2.16 -16.36
C ALA A 69 10.54 -2.60 -16.11
N GLY A 70 10.80 -3.41 -15.10
CA GLY A 70 12.08 -4.05 -14.88
C GLY A 70 12.55 -4.05 -13.43
N GLU A 71 13.72 -4.66 -13.25
CA GLU A 71 14.34 -4.89 -11.93
C GLU A 71 14.77 -3.60 -11.20
N SER A 72 14.64 -2.43 -11.81
CA SER A 72 14.94 -1.14 -11.17
C SER A 72 13.79 -0.62 -10.28
N ALA A 73 12.65 -1.30 -10.26
CA ALA A 73 11.53 -0.92 -9.42
C ALA A 73 11.95 -0.82 -7.94
N PRO A 74 11.62 0.27 -7.22
CA PRO A 74 12.02 0.44 -5.82
C PRO A 74 11.60 -0.72 -4.93
N ILE A 75 10.43 -1.29 -5.14
CA ILE A 75 9.95 -2.45 -4.36
C ILE A 75 10.86 -3.68 -4.48
N HIS A 76 11.58 -3.81 -5.60
CA HIS A 76 12.54 -4.90 -5.83
C HIS A 76 13.98 -4.50 -5.45
N ARG A 77 14.36 -3.24 -5.63
CA ARG A 77 15.75 -2.76 -5.53
C ARG A 77 16.08 -1.98 -4.27
N ALA A 78 15.10 -1.46 -3.55
CA ALA A 78 15.33 -0.70 -2.33
C ALA A 78 16.27 -1.46 -1.36
N GLU A 79 17.20 -0.75 -0.77
CA GLU A 79 18.17 -1.33 0.16
C GLU A 79 17.53 -1.63 1.51
N TYR A 80 16.55 -0.80 1.92
CA TYR A 80 15.83 -0.92 3.18
C TYR A 80 14.32 -0.93 2.98
N VAL A 81 13.58 -1.51 3.92
CA VAL A 81 12.11 -1.47 3.90
C VAL A 81 11.60 -0.04 4.02
N SER A 82 12.32 0.84 4.72
CA SER A 82 12.01 2.28 4.78
C SER A 82 12.00 2.96 3.42
N ASP A 83 12.94 2.61 2.53
CA ASP A 83 12.99 3.18 1.18
C ASP A 83 11.77 2.76 0.34
N VAL A 84 11.26 1.55 0.59
CA VAL A 84 9.99 1.10 -0.01
C VAL A 84 8.81 1.89 0.56
N ALA A 85 8.83 2.21 1.86
CA ALA A 85 7.79 3.04 2.47
C ALA A 85 7.77 4.45 1.87
N ASP A 86 8.93 5.07 1.71
CA ASP A 86 9.08 6.38 1.07
C ASP A 86 8.56 6.37 -0.38
N TYR A 87 8.93 5.36 -1.15
CA TYR A 87 8.41 5.18 -2.52
C TYR A 87 6.89 5.08 -2.57
N ILE A 88 6.27 4.32 -1.66
CA ILE A 88 4.81 4.19 -1.58
C ILE A 88 4.19 5.53 -1.16
N GLY A 89 4.80 6.26 -0.23
CA GLY A 89 4.40 7.59 0.18
C GLY A 89 4.37 8.57 -0.99
N ASP A 90 5.40 8.59 -1.82
CA ASP A 90 5.47 9.39 -3.03
C ASP A 90 4.34 9.04 -4.02
N LEU A 91 4.02 7.75 -4.17
CA LEU A 91 2.90 7.32 -5.01
C LEU A 91 1.56 7.82 -4.46
N ILE A 92 1.34 7.75 -3.13
CA ILE A 92 0.13 8.28 -2.49
C ILE A 92 -0.01 9.77 -2.76
N ALA A 93 1.04 10.55 -2.51
CA ALA A 93 1.05 11.99 -2.72
C ALA A 93 0.73 12.34 -4.18
N LYS A 94 1.33 11.64 -5.13
CA LYS A 94 1.09 11.81 -6.56
C LYS A 94 -0.36 11.48 -6.97
N GLU A 95 -0.91 10.39 -6.46
CA GLU A 95 -2.30 10.01 -6.77
C GLU A 95 -3.30 10.97 -6.11
N SER A 96 -3.08 11.35 -4.85
CA SER A 96 -3.94 12.31 -4.13
C SER A 96 -3.98 13.68 -4.79
N ALA A 97 -2.85 14.15 -5.33
CA ALA A 97 -2.78 15.42 -6.05
C ALA A 97 -3.69 15.48 -7.29
N LYS A 98 -3.94 14.33 -7.95
CA LYS A 98 -4.87 14.25 -9.10
C LYS A 98 -6.31 14.57 -8.71
N TYR A 99 -6.73 14.14 -7.52
CA TYR A 99 -8.08 14.40 -7.02
C TYR A 99 -8.25 15.84 -6.57
N SER A 100 -7.22 16.44 -5.96
CA SER A 100 -7.22 17.85 -5.60
C SER A 100 -7.30 18.76 -6.83
N ALA A 101 -6.66 18.39 -7.93
CA ALA A 101 -6.69 19.14 -9.19
C ALA A 101 -8.01 18.98 -9.96
N ALA A 102 -8.73 17.87 -9.79
CA ALA A 102 -9.97 17.55 -10.48
C ALA A 102 -11.23 18.11 -9.78
N GLY A 103 -11.11 18.50 -8.50
CA GLY A 103 -12.19 19.07 -7.70
C GLY A 103 -12.40 20.55 -8.02
N GLY A 104 -13.59 20.92 -8.54
CA GLY A 104 -14.03 22.32 -8.58
C GLY A 104 -14.21 22.87 -7.16
N PRO A 105 -14.42 24.20 -7.02
CA PRO A 105 -14.61 24.83 -5.70
C PRO A 105 -15.78 24.18 -4.94
N GLY A 106 -15.48 23.50 -3.83
CA GLY A 106 -16.48 22.86 -2.95
C GLY A 106 -16.63 21.36 -3.06
N ALA A 107 -15.88 20.66 -3.91
CA ALA A 107 -15.88 19.19 -3.97
C ALA A 107 -14.64 18.64 -3.25
N GLU A 108 -14.71 18.50 -1.94
CA GLU A 108 -13.75 17.70 -1.18
C GLU A 108 -14.05 16.23 -1.41
N LEU A 109 -13.44 15.65 -2.45
CA LEU A 109 -13.39 14.20 -2.59
C LEU A 109 -12.32 13.68 -1.61
N ASP A 110 -12.75 12.94 -0.60
CA ASP A 110 -11.81 12.27 0.31
C ASP A 110 -11.07 11.17 -0.46
N ALA A 111 -9.87 11.49 -0.93
CA ALA A 111 -8.96 10.59 -1.62
C ALA A 111 -7.98 9.91 -0.65
N SER A 112 -8.15 10.11 0.65
CA SER A 112 -7.21 9.64 1.66
C SER A 112 -7.11 8.12 1.68
N VAL A 113 -5.89 7.63 1.78
CA VAL A 113 -5.56 6.22 1.91
C VAL A 113 -4.42 6.07 2.93
N THR A 114 -4.49 5.02 3.72
CA THR A 114 -3.42 4.64 4.64
C THR A 114 -2.97 3.24 4.26
N PHE A 115 -1.66 3.00 4.26
CA PHE A 115 -1.10 1.67 4.06
C PHE A 115 -0.35 1.21 5.30
N ILE A 116 -0.33 -0.09 5.52
CA ILE A 116 0.62 -0.76 6.40
C ILE A 116 1.55 -1.58 5.51
N LEU A 117 2.82 -1.21 5.49
CA LEU A 117 3.88 -1.95 4.83
C LEU A 117 4.63 -2.76 5.87
N GLY A 118 4.85 -4.03 5.60
CA GLY A 118 5.76 -4.81 6.38
C GLY A 118 6.53 -5.80 5.54
N GLY A 119 7.68 -6.17 5.99
CA GLY A 119 8.48 -7.14 5.29
C GLY A 119 9.88 -7.30 5.82
N GLN A 120 10.61 -8.12 5.11
CA GLN A 120 11.99 -8.45 5.42
C GLN A 120 12.80 -8.52 4.13
N ILE A 121 13.96 -7.90 4.16
CA ILE A 121 15.01 -8.03 3.14
C ILE A 121 16.06 -9.00 3.68
N ALA A 122 16.62 -9.84 2.81
CA ALA A 122 17.62 -10.82 3.19
C ALA A 122 18.79 -10.18 3.96
N GLY A 123 19.15 -10.75 5.09
CA GLY A 123 20.19 -10.24 5.98
C GLY A 123 19.79 -9.11 6.91
N GLN A 124 18.52 -8.66 6.86
CA GLN A 124 17.99 -7.60 7.73
C GLN A 124 16.88 -8.12 8.64
N GLN A 125 16.57 -7.38 9.69
CA GLN A 125 15.42 -7.66 10.56
C GLN A 125 14.12 -7.29 9.86
N PRO A 126 13.02 -7.97 10.17
CA PRO A 126 11.70 -7.58 9.66
C PRO A 126 11.25 -6.25 10.25
N GLU A 127 10.59 -5.43 9.43
CA GLU A 127 10.14 -4.09 9.80
C GLU A 127 8.69 -3.86 9.41
N LEU A 128 8.01 -2.97 10.15
CA LEU A 128 6.65 -2.50 9.90
C LEU A 128 6.63 -0.98 9.79
N TYR A 129 5.93 -0.47 8.81
CA TYR A 129 5.69 0.96 8.60
C TYR A 129 4.21 1.23 8.39
N MET A 130 3.72 2.32 8.96
CA MET A 130 2.43 2.89 8.63
C MET A 130 2.65 4.11 7.75
N ILE A 131 2.05 4.11 6.57
CA ILE A 131 2.20 5.16 5.57
C ILE A 131 0.88 5.92 5.51
N TYR A 132 0.92 7.19 5.90
CA TYR A 132 -0.23 8.07 6.00
C TYR A 132 -0.58 8.71 4.64
N PRO A 133 -1.77 9.38 4.53
CA PRO A 133 -2.19 10.05 3.29
C PRO A 133 -1.24 11.16 2.82
N GLU A 134 -0.46 11.71 3.71
CA GLU A 134 0.53 12.76 3.43
C GLU A 134 1.85 12.19 2.87
N GLY A 135 2.01 10.88 2.91
CA GLY A 135 3.24 10.18 2.49
C GLY A 135 4.09 9.68 3.63
#